data_67e61e06ef7f326785b6da055777820a
#
_entry.id   67e61e06ef7f326785b6da055777820a
#
_cell.length_a   1.000
_cell.length_b   1.000
_cell.length_c   1.000
_cell.angle_alpha   90.00
_cell.angle_beta   90.00
_cell.angle_gamma   90.00
#
_symmetry.space_group_name_H-M   'P 1'
#
loop_
_entity.id
_entity.type
_entity.pdbx_description
1 polymer ?
#
loop_
_entity_poly.entity_id
_entity_poly.type
_entity_poly.pdbx_seq_one_letter_code
_entity_poly.pdbx_strand_id
1 'polypeptide(L)'
;MLSQKEDFSYFAFDGREKEKEYGTYVIPGLKNTRTLLTEKGATPAMCTSMTPQGLAVTENYVLISAYCSTQKHSSVIYVIDKEKHNFIKEVILPGQPHVGGLAYDPKHKLLWYSSNINGIAQAVSIKMDTIEAYDYDDSHLPVETFQIVSLYGIVRDSL
;
A
#
# COMPACT_ATOMS: atom_id res chain seq x y z
N MET A 1 -14.19 15.39 -21.16
CA MET A 1 -14.15 14.74 -19.85
C MET A 1 -14.67 13.32 -19.96
N LEU A 2 -14.19 12.37 -19.12
CA LEU A 2 -14.62 10.95 -19.19
C LEU A 2 -16.12 10.77 -18.94
N SER A 3 -16.74 11.64 -18.10
CA SER A 3 -18.19 11.66 -17.81
C SER A 3 -19.08 11.96 -19.04
N GLN A 4 -18.51 12.39 -20.15
CA GLN A 4 -19.23 12.69 -21.38
C GLN A 4 -19.13 11.56 -22.42
N LYS A 5 -18.48 10.45 -22.08
CA LYS A 5 -18.37 9.27 -22.95
C LYS A 5 -19.48 8.30 -22.61
N GLU A 6 -20.27 7.91 -23.61
CA GLU A 6 -21.41 6.99 -23.48
C GLU A 6 -21.02 5.63 -22.88
N ASP A 7 -19.75 5.20 -23.06
CA ASP A 7 -19.23 3.93 -22.57
C ASP A 7 -18.81 3.97 -21.08
N PHE A 8 -18.87 5.14 -20.43
CA PHE A 8 -18.50 5.25 -19.03
C PHE A 8 -19.72 5.05 -18.14
N SER A 9 -19.66 4.07 -17.27
CA SER A 9 -20.76 3.77 -16.34
C SER A 9 -21.13 5.00 -15.52
N TYR A 10 -22.41 5.35 -15.51
CA TYR A 10 -22.97 6.39 -14.65
C TYR A 10 -22.58 6.20 -13.19
N PHE A 11 -22.52 4.95 -12.72
CA PHE A 11 -22.14 4.61 -11.35
C PHE A 11 -20.70 5.01 -10.99
N ALA A 12 -19.80 5.16 -11.96
CA ALA A 12 -18.45 5.64 -11.70
C ALA A 12 -18.43 7.10 -11.20
N PHE A 13 -19.52 7.83 -11.37
CA PHE A 13 -19.67 9.23 -10.98
C PHE A 13 -20.82 9.44 -9.98
N ASP A 14 -21.52 8.36 -9.63
CA ASP A 14 -22.60 8.40 -8.63
C ASP A 14 -22.02 8.82 -7.27
N GLY A 15 -22.47 9.92 -6.77
CA GLY A 15 -21.92 10.55 -5.56
C GLY A 15 -21.19 11.87 -5.79
N ARG A 16 -20.81 12.19 -7.05
CA ARG A 16 -20.30 13.53 -7.37
C ARG A 16 -21.39 14.61 -7.40
N GLU A 17 -22.62 14.21 -7.64
CA GLU A 17 -23.78 15.11 -7.74
C GLU A 17 -24.48 15.33 -6.39
N LYS A 18 -24.15 14.55 -5.37
CA LYS A 18 -24.61 14.83 -4.01
C LYS A 18 -23.61 15.79 -3.40
N GLU A 19 -24.05 16.98 -3.04
CA GLU A 19 -23.32 18.05 -2.32
C GLU A 19 -22.74 17.57 -0.97
N LYS A 20 -21.91 16.53 -1.00
CA LYS A 20 -21.10 16.14 0.13
C LYS A 20 -19.74 16.81 -0.07
N GLU A 21 -19.27 17.51 0.94
CA GLU A 21 -17.88 17.92 1.03
C GLU A 21 -17.01 16.69 0.86
N TYR A 22 -16.45 16.51 -0.33
CA TYR A 22 -15.48 15.44 -0.58
C TYR A 22 -14.18 15.83 0.10
N GLY A 23 -13.84 15.14 1.16
CA GLY A 23 -12.54 15.30 1.79
C GLY A 23 -11.42 14.95 0.83
N THR A 24 -10.35 15.70 0.90
CA THR A 24 -9.12 15.41 0.16
C THR A 24 -8.19 14.60 1.06
N TYR A 25 -7.74 13.45 0.57
CA TYR A 25 -6.70 12.67 1.21
C TYR A 25 -5.35 13.09 0.65
N VAL A 26 -4.48 13.60 1.50
CA VAL A 26 -3.12 13.99 1.10
C VAL A 26 -2.15 12.92 1.55
N ILE A 27 -1.37 12.39 0.60
CA ILE A 27 -0.22 11.54 0.93
C ILE A 27 0.92 12.48 1.29
N PRO A 28 1.31 12.59 2.57
CA PRO A 28 2.39 13.48 2.94
C PRO A 28 3.70 12.90 2.43
N GLY A 29 4.48 13.76 1.81
CA GLY A 29 5.89 13.52 1.69
C GLY A 29 6.35 12.37 0.81
N LEU A 30 5.72 12.10 -0.34
CA LEU A 30 6.32 11.20 -1.35
C LEU A 30 7.81 11.50 -1.62
N LYS A 31 8.21 12.74 -1.36
CA LYS A 31 9.62 13.21 -1.42
C LYS A 31 10.29 13.28 -0.06
N ASN A 32 9.66 12.79 0.99
CA ASN A 32 10.19 12.85 2.35
C ASN A 32 9.59 11.73 3.23
N THR A 33 9.66 10.49 2.74
CA THR A 33 9.11 9.32 3.43
C THR A 33 10.18 8.67 4.30
N ARG A 34 9.88 8.46 5.58
CA ARG A 34 10.73 7.65 6.46
C ARG A 34 10.66 6.20 6.03
N THR A 35 11.80 5.54 5.93
CA THR A 35 11.91 4.17 5.47
C THR A 35 13.28 3.58 5.84
N LEU A 36 13.62 2.44 5.26
CA LEU A 36 14.90 1.78 5.45
C LEU A 36 15.68 1.73 4.14
N LEU A 37 16.98 2.00 4.22
CA LEU A 37 17.90 1.80 3.11
C LEU A 37 18.29 0.32 3.04
N THR A 38 17.95 -0.36 1.95
CA THR A 38 18.10 -1.82 1.84
C THR A 38 19.52 -2.29 1.60
N GLU A 39 20.35 -1.49 0.91
CA GLU A 39 21.73 -1.85 0.55
C GLU A 39 22.69 -1.97 1.75
N LYS A 40 22.34 -1.40 2.89
CA LYS A 40 23.21 -1.33 4.09
C LYS A 40 22.59 -2.02 5.32
N GLY A 41 21.88 -3.13 5.12
CA GLY A 41 21.34 -3.88 6.24
C GLY A 41 20.14 -3.21 6.91
N ALA A 42 19.25 -2.62 6.12
CA ALA A 42 17.99 -2.01 6.61
C ALA A 42 18.22 -0.86 7.62
N THR A 43 19.07 0.10 7.27
CA THR A 43 19.32 1.28 8.13
C THR A 43 18.27 2.38 7.91
N PRO A 44 17.88 3.13 8.95
CA PRO A 44 16.95 4.26 8.85
C PRO A 44 17.36 5.27 7.78
N ALA A 45 16.42 5.68 6.96
CA ALA A 45 16.65 6.61 5.84
C ALA A 45 15.40 7.42 5.49
N MET A 46 15.61 8.44 4.67
CA MET A 46 14.53 9.22 4.05
C MET A 46 14.51 8.96 2.55
N CYS A 47 13.36 8.59 2.01
CA CYS A 47 13.17 8.41 0.58
C CYS A 47 12.53 9.66 -0.05
N THR A 48 13.11 10.12 -1.16
CA THR A 48 12.61 11.27 -1.93
C THR A 48 11.91 10.88 -3.23
N SER A 49 11.73 9.59 -3.48
CA SER A 49 11.24 9.04 -4.75
C SER A 49 10.22 7.92 -4.57
N MET A 50 9.34 8.06 -3.57
CA MET A 50 8.23 7.14 -3.40
C MET A 50 7.17 7.33 -4.48
N THR A 51 6.72 6.22 -5.05
CA THR A 51 5.69 6.17 -6.10
C THR A 51 4.51 5.36 -5.59
N PRO A 52 3.33 5.98 -5.41
CA PRO A 52 2.11 5.28 -5.00
C PRO A 52 1.69 4.24 -6.04
N GLN A 53 1.15 3.11 -5.58
CA GLN A 53 0.76 1.99 -6.44
C GLN A 53 -0.65 1.48 -6.15
N GLY A 54 -0.90 0.95 -4.97
CA GLY A 54 -2.14 0.31 -4.60
C GLY A 54 -2.93 1.12 -3.58
N LEU A 55 -4.24 0.90 -3.55
CA LEU A 55 -5.18 1.50 -2.62
C LEU A 55 -6.07 0.42 -2.00
N ALA A 56 -6.23 0.45 -0.69
CA ALA A 56 -7.25 -0.31 0.03
C ALA A 56 -7.96 0.57 1.05
N VAL A 57 -9.23 0.27 1.31
CA VAL A 57 -10.04 1.00 2.28
C VAL A 57 -10.56 0.01 3.31
N THR A 58 -10.37 0.34 4.58
CA THR A 58 -10.90 -0.42 5.73
C THR A 58 -12.08 0.34 6.36
N GLU A 59 -12.54 -0.11 7.51
CA GLU A 59 -13.52 0.63 8.30
C GLU A 59 -13.01 2.02 8.69
N ASN A 60 -11.74 2.10 9.14
CA ASN A 60 -11.17 3.30 9.76
C ASN A 60 -10.10 3.99 8.92
N TYR A 61 -9.51 3.31 7.94
CA TYR A 61 -8.32 3.79 7.24
C TYR A 61 -8.45 3.76 5.72
N VAL A 62 -7.78 4.70 5.08
CA VAL A 62 -7.35 4.62 3.68
C VAL A 62 -5.88 4.24 3.68
N LEU A 63 -5.55 3.13 3.04
CA LEU A 63 -4.22 2.55 2.98
C LEU A 63 -3.69 2.69 1.56
N ILE A 64 -2.49 3.26 1.41
CA ILE A 64 -1.87 3.49 0.10
C ILE A 64 -0.47 2.89 0.12
N SER A 65 -0.22 1.91 -0.73
CA SER A 65 1.11 1.34 -0.90
C SER A 65 1.97 2.19 -1.82
N ALA A 66 3.26 2.25 -1.54
CA ALA A 66 4.24 2.92 -2.39
C ALA A 66 5.58 2.19 -2.38
N TYR A 67 6.29 2.24 -3.50
CA TYR A 67 7.64 1.73 -3.64
C TYR A 67 8.62 2.86 -4.00
N CYS A 68 9.89 2.64 -3.71
CA CYS A 68 10.94 3.57 -4.11
C CYS A 68 11.30 3.36 -5.59
N SER A 69 11.07 4.36 -6.45
CA SER A 69 11.37 4.26 -7.90
C SER A 69 12.85 4.07 -8.21
N THR A 70 13.73 4.43 -7.28
CA THR A 70 15.18 4.20 -7.41
C THR A 70 15.62 2.85 -6.84
N GLN A 71 14.70 2.05 -6.29
CA GLN A 71 14.96 0.74 -5.70
C GLN A 71 16.09 0.72 -4.63
N LYS A 72 16.20 1.78 -3.86
CA LYS A 72 17.19 1.89 -2.77
C LYS A 72 16.58 1.71 -1.39
N HIS A 73 15.28 1.96 -1.28
CA HIS A 73 14.57 2.01 0.00
C HIS A 73 13.46 0.98 0.06
N SER A 74 13.16 0.50 1.26
CA SER A 74 12.01 -0.36 1.52
C SER A 74 10.70 0.30 1.10
N SER A 75 9.79 -0.49 0.56
CA SER A 75 8.43 -0.05 0.23
C SER A 75 7.64 0.23 1.50
N VAL A 76 6.59 1.03 1.38
CA VAL A 76 5.79 1.47 2.53
C VAL A 76 4.29 1.36 2.25
N ILE A 77 3.51 1.36 3.33
CA ILE A 77 2.07 1.63 3.30
C ILE A 77 1.81 2.89 4.12
N TYR A 78 1.22 3.90 3.50
CA TYR A 78 0.72 5.08 4.21
C TYR A 78 -0.63 4.76 4.83
N VAL A 79 -0.78 5.04 6.11
CA VAL A 79 -2.02 4.90 6.86
C VAL A 79 -2.62 6.28 7.06
N ILE A 80 -3.83 6.47 6.55
CA ILE A 80 -4.55 7.73 6.58
C ILE A 80 -5.88 7.50 7.29
N ASP A 81 -6.23 8.37 8.24
CA ASP A 81 -7.53 8.35 8.90
C ASP A 81 -8.63 8.62 7.86
N LYS A 82 -9.59 7.71 7.77
CA LYS A 82 -10.63 7.78 6.75
C LYS A 82 -11.65 8.89 7.02
N GLU A 83 -11.91 9.19 8.28
CA GLU A 83 -12.90 10.19 8.68
C GLU A 83 -12.29 11.60 8.74
N LYS A 84 -11.10 11.72 9.33
CA LYS A 84 -10.40 12.99 9.54
C LYS A 84 -9.53 13.40 8.36
N HIS A 85 -9.31 12.49 7.39
CA HIS A 85 -8.48 12.70 6.20
C HIS A 85 -7.02 13.08 6.47
N ASN A 86 -6.52 12.81 7.67
CA ASN A 86 -5.15 13.13 8.05
C ASN A 86 -4.25 11.89 8.03
N PHE A 87 -2.99 12.10 7.69
CA PHE A 87 -1.96 11.09 7.76
C PHE A 87 -1.72 10.66 9.21
N ILE A 88 -1.58 9.37 9.43
CA ILE A 88 -1.28 8.80 10.75
C ILE A 88 0.19 8.37 10.79
N LYS A 89 0.60 7.49 9.89
CA LYS A 89 1.95 6.92 9.84
C LYS A 89 2.27 6.24 8.53
N GLU A 90 3.54 5.98 8.29
CA GLU A 90 4.03 5.00 7.33
C GLU A 90 4.36 3.67 8.02
N VAL A 91 3.98 2.58 7.38
CA VAL A 91 4.33 1.20 7.77
C VAL A 91 5.38 0.69 6.79
N ILE A 92 6.58 0.40 7.26
CA ILE A 92 7.69 -0.02 6.42
C ILE A 92 7.53 -1.51 6.11
N LEU A 93 7.56 -1.87 4.83
CA LEU A 93 7.47 -3.24 4.37
C LEU A 93 8.85 -3.91 4.32
N PRO A 94 8.94 -5.23 4.48
CA PRO A 94 10.17 -5.97 4.23
C PRO A 94 10.61 -5.84 2.75
N GLY A 95 11.83 -5.39 2.52
CA GLY A 95 12.42 -5.29 1.19
C GLY A 95 11.80 -4.20 0.30
N GLN A 96 11.83 -4.44 -1.01
CA GLN A 96 11.47 -3.49 -2.06
C GLN A 96 10.39 -4.04 -3.00
N PRO A 97 9.30 -4.65 -2.51
CA PRO A 97 8.24 -5.13 -3.38
C PRO A 97 7.60 -3.95 -4.14
N HIS A 98 7.16 -4.19 -5.38
CA HIS A 98 6.53 -3.14 -6.19
C HIS A 98 5.15 -2.72 -5.66
N VAL A 99 4.51 -3.56 -4.88
CA VAL A 99 3.24 -3.35 -4.14
C VAL A 99 2.08 -2.82 -4.98
N GLY A 100 2.02 -3.21 -6.27
CA GLY A 100 0.98 -2.76 -7.20
C GLY A 100 -0.43 -3.24 -6.83
N GLY A 101 -0.55 -4.40 -6.18
CA GLY A 101 -1.81 -4.91 -5.63
C GLY A 101 -1.88 -4.65 -4.13
N LEU A 102 -2.98 -4.05 -3.66
CA LEU A 102 -3.30 -3.88 -2.25
C LEU A 102 -4.78 -4.20 -2.06
N ALA A 103 -5.11 -5.10 -1.12
CA ALA A 103 -6.46 -5.53 -0.85
C ALA A 103 -6.69 -5.79 0.64
N TYR A 104 -7.83 -5.36 1.16
CA TYR A 104 -8.24 -5.63 2.53
C TYR A 104 -9.28 -6.75 2.59
N ASP A 105 -9.04 -7.73 3.45
CA ASP A 105 -9.98 -8.79 3.80
C ASP A 105 -10.65 -8.43 5.14
N PRO A 106 -11.89 -7.93 5.13
CA PRO A 106 -12.58 -7.51 6.35
C PRO A 106 -12.96 -8.67 7.26
N LYS A 107 -13.15 -9.87 6.70
CA LYS A 107 -13.53 -11.06 7.47
C LYS A 107 -12.41 -11.53 8.39
N HIS A 108 -11.18 -11.51 7.90
CA HIS A 108 -10.02 -11.99 8.64
C HIS A 108 -9.14 -10.85 9.17
N LYS A 109 -9.51 -9.59 8.87
CA LYS A 109 -8.73 -8.37 9.20
C LYS A 109 -7.29 -8.45 8.71
N LEU A 110 -7.13 -8.85 7.45
CA LEU A 110 -5.84 -8.97 6.80
C LEU A 110 -5.70 -7.95 5.67
N LEU A 111 -4.56 -7.28 5.64
CA LEU A 111 -4.15 -6.49 4.49
C LEU A 111 -3.22 -7.33 3.63
N TRP A 112 -3.57 -7.55 2.37
CA TRP A 112 -2.79 -8.28 1.39
C TRP A 112 -2.09 -7.31 0.44
N TYR A 113 -0.83 -7.58 0.13
CA TYR A 113 -0.11 -6.85 -0.91
C TYR A 113 0.66 -7.78 -1.85
N SER A 114 0.84 -7.33 -3.09
CA SER A 114 1.63 -8.06 -4.08
C SER A 114 3.12 -7.87 -3.84
N SER A 115 3.87 -8.96 -3.93
CA SER A 115 5.32 -9.00 -3.80
C SER A 115 5.94 -9.87 -4.90
N ASN A 116 7.25 -9.78 -5.02
CA ASN A 116 8.04 -10.66 -5.86
C ASN A 116 9.37 -10.92 -5.16
N ILE A 117 9.72 -12.18 -4.98
CA ILE A 117 11.03 -12.58 -4.46
C ILE A 117 11.66 -13.56 -5.45
N ASN A 118 12.85 -13.22 -5.95
CA ASN A 118 13.60 -14.01 -6.90
C ASN A 118 12.81 -14.38 -8.18
N GLY A 119 11.99 -13.44 -8.67
CA GLY A 119 11.15 -13.65 -9.84
C GLY A 119 9.85 -14.42 -9.58
N ILE A 120 9.59 -14.87 -8.37
CA ILE A 120 8.36 -15.57 -8.00
C ILE A 120 7.37 -14.55 -7.44
N ALA A 121 6.20 -14.43 -8.10
CA ALA A 121 5.12 -13.59 -7.61
C ALA A 121 4.55 -14.14 -6.30
N GLN A 122 4.27 -13.25 -5.37
CA GLN A 122 3.74 -13.58 -4.05
C GLN A 122 2.59 -12.67 -3.66
N ALA A 123 1.65 -13.21 -2.88
CA ALA A 123 0.72 -12.46 -2.07
C ALA A 123 1.18 -12.54 -0.61
N VAL A 124 1.37 -11.38 0.02
CA VAL A 124 1.83 -11.28 1.40
C VAL A 124 0.76 -10.58 2.22
N SER A 125 0.47 -11.09 3.41
CA SER A 125 -0.49 -10.46 4.31
C SER A 125 0.12 -9.96 5.60
N ILE A 126 -0.51 -8.91 6.14
CA ILE A 126 -0.24 -8.32 7.45
C ILE A 126 -1.57 -8.26 8.20
N LYS A 127 -1.58 -8.57 9.49
CA LYS A 127 -2.76 -8.37 10.34
C LYS A 127 -3.01 -6.88 10.56
N MET A 128 -4.25 -6.45 10.57
CA MET A 128 -4.56 -5.05 10.87
C MET A 128 -4.10 -4.63 12.26
N ASP A 129 -4.23 -5.50 13.26
CA ASP A 129 -3.73 -5.23 14.62
C ASP A 129 -2.21 -4.97 14.62
N THR A 130 -1.43 -5.68 13.77
CA THR A 130 0.01 -5.44 13.60
C THR A 130 0.27 -4.08 12.96
N ILE A 131 -0.53 -3.69 11.96
CA ILE A 131 -0.44 -2.35 11.33
C ILE A 131 -0.77 -1.26 12.35
N GLU A 132 -1.81 -1.46 13.16
CA GLU A 132 -2.25 -0.49 14.17
C GLU A 132 -1.20 -0.31 15.27
N ALA A 133 -0.61 -1.41 15.76
CA ALA A 133 0.42 -1.40 16.78
C ALA A 133 1.81 -0.98 16.28
N TYR A 134 2.02 -0.98 14.95
CA TYR A 134 3.34 -0.69 14.38
C TYR A 134 3.80 0.72 14.71
N ASP A 135 4.99 0.84 15.29
CA ASP A 135 5.70 2.09 15.51
C ASP A 135 7.11 1.98 14.95
N TYR A 136 7.40 2.86 13.98
CA TYR A 136 8.72 2.89 13.35
C TYR A 136 9.77 3.53 14.26
N ASP A 137 9.38 4.51 15.06
CA ASP A 137 10.30 5.23 15.93
C ASP A 137 10.80 4.34 17.08
N ASP A 138 10.01 3.36 17.49
CA ASP A 138 10.41 2.37 18.50
C ASP A 138 11.24 1.23 17.90
N SER A 139 10.79 0.69 16.76
CA SER A 139 11.37 -0.55 16.23
C SER A 139 12.56 -0.33 15.29
N HIS A 140 12.49 0.71 14.44
CA HIS A 140 13.38 0.91 13.28
C HIS A 140 13.49 -0.34 12.38
N LEU A 141 12.47 -1.20 12.39
CA LEU A 141 12.40 -2.45 11.64
C LEU A 141 11.20 -2.44 10.69
N PRO A 142 11.22 -3.27 9.64
CA PRO A 142 10.03 -3.52 8.83
C PRO A 142 8.91 -4.15 9.67
N VAL A 143 7.68 -3.94 9.24
CA VAL A 143 6.51 -4.58 9.86
C VAL A 143 6.60 -6.11 9.73
N GLU A 144 6.12 -6.83 10.72
CA GLU A 144 6.02 -8.28 10.69
C GLU A 144 4.92 -8.72 9.71
N THR A 145 5.25 -9.67 8.83
CA THR A 145 4.28 -10.30 7.92
C THR A 145 3.60 -11.48 8.59
N PHE A 146 2.32 -11.69 8.31
CA PHE A 146 1.57 -12.81 8.86
C PHE A 146 1.66 -14.05 7.99
N GLN A 147 1.50 -13.89 6.67
CA GLN A 147 1.48 -15.02 5.72
C GLN A 147 2.08 -14.61 4.39
N ILE A 148 2.80 -15.55 3.77
CA ILE A 148 3.36 -15.41 2.42
C ILE A 148 2.86 -16.58 1.59
N VAL A 149 2.20 -16.28 0.48
CA VAL A 149 1.70 -17.26 -0.49
C VAL A 149 2.42 -17.04 -1.82
N SER A 150 3.20 -18.03 -2.25
CA SER A 150 3.85 -18.00 -3.56
C SER A 150 2.85 -18.37 -4.66
N LEU A 151 2.75 -17.54 -5.69
CA LEU A 151 1.87 -17.72 -6.83
C LEU A 151 2.68 -18.38 -7.95
N TYR A 152 2.66 -19.70 -8.00
CA TYR A 152 3.24 -20.44 -9.11
C TYR A 152 2.31 -20.27 -10.31
N GLY A 153 2.85 -19.78 -11.42
CA GLY A 153 2.10 -19.66 -12.66
C GLY A 153 1.49 -21.02 -13.06
N ILE A 154 0.22 -21.01 -13.38
CA ILE A 154 -0.38 -22.11 -14.13
C ILE A 154 0.30 -22.03 -15.52
N VAL A 155 1.31 -22.85 -15.73
CA VAL A 155 1.82 -23.12 -17.08
C VAL A 155 0.63 -23.75 -17.81
N ARG A 156 -0.05 -22.98 -18.64
CA ARG A 156 -0.92 -23.58 -19.64
C ARG A 156 0.03 -24.28 -20.62
N ASP A 157 0.16 -25.58 -20.45
CA ASP A 157 0.66 -26.41 -21.53
C ASP A 157 -0.29 -26.18 -22.72
N SER A 158 0.18 -25.39 -23.67
CA SER A 158 -0.46 -25.27 -24.98
C SER A 158 -0.23 -26.58 -25.68
N LEU A 159 -1.25 -27.42 -25.67
CA LEU A 159 -1.39 -28.51 -26.64
C LEU A 159 -1.57 -27.94 -28.04
#